data_fddb66e7ecf1f8a17565478d4d78f7cc
#
_entry.id   fddb66e7ecf1f8a17565478d4d78f7cc
#
_cell.length_a   1.000
_cell.length_b   1.000
_cell.length_c   1.000
_cell.angle_alpha   90.00
_cell.angle_beta   90.00
_cell.angle_gamma   90.00
#
_symmetry.space_group_name_H-M   'P 1'
#
loop_
_entity.id
_entity.type
_entity.pdbx_description
1 polymer ?
#
loop_
_entity_poly.entity_id
_entity_poly.type
_entity_poly.pdbx_seq_one_letter_code
_entity_poly.pdbx_strand_id
1 'polypeptide(L)'
;MMNILLDTYGGVRYELPVLLRWELDHTGAVPCDSMTAACLYDAGMAEVLPKATRFTAFQDGRIMLRGVIDAYEVSLSRQGLLVEIEGRGMAALLLDNESEALSYESAPLSEILENHVAPYGIEVERQRDISGSGYAVASGSSQWKALQGFTHRFGGFDPYFTREGALVVEPLWGSGKTLCINDDSPLLSLRKRE
;
A
#
# COMPACT_ATOMS: atom_id res chain seq x y z
N MET A 1 15.43 -12.29 -9.16
CA MET A 1 15.11 -13.05 -7.93
C MET A 1 14.34 -12.13 -6.99
N MET A 2 13.35 -12.64 -6.25
CA MET A 2 12.63 -11.83 -5.24
C MET A 2 13.45 -11.76 -3.95
N ASN A 3 13.63 -10.54 -3.42
CA ASN A 3 14.29 -10.26 -2.15
C ASN A 3 13.38 -9.39 -1.30
N ILE A 4 13.40 -9.58 0.02
CA ILE A 4 12.62 -8.76 0.95
C ILE A 4 13.56 -8.20 2.02
N LEU A 5 13.48 -6.89 2.21
CA LEU A 5 14.11 -6.17 3.29
C LEU A 5 13.08 -5.84 4.36
N LEU A 6 13.41 -6.11 5.62
CA LEU A 6 12.65 -5.71 6.80
C LEU A 6 13.31 -4.48 7.41
N ASP A 7 12.51 -3.47 7.73
CA ASP A 7 12.97 -2.30 8.46
C ASP A 7 12.33 -2.29 9.86
N THR A 8 13.16 -2.15 10.91
CA THR A 8 12.70 -2.05 12.30
C THR A 8 12.44 -0.59 12.66
N TYR A 9 11.63 -0.36 13.70
CA TYR A 9 11.42 0.99 14.25
C TYR A 9 12.71 1.63 14.78
N GLY A 10 13.74 0.83 15.10
CA GLY A 10 15.07 1.29 15.52
C GLY A 10 16.03 1.61 14.37
N GLY A 11 15.57 1.53 13.11
CA GLY A 11 16.38 1.82 11.93
C GLY A 11 17.31 0.68 11.49
N VAL A 12 17.20 -0.50 12.11
CA VAL A 12 17.94 -1.70 11.65
C VAL A 12 17.24 -2.25 10.40
N ARG A 13 18.05 -2.54 9.40
CA ARG A 13 17.60 -3.17 8.15
C ARG A 13 18.12 -4.60 8.07
N TYR A 14 17.24 -5.53 7.71
CA TYR A 14 17.56 -6.96 7.62
C TYR A 14 17.01 -7.54 6.31
N GLU A 15 17.87 -8.18 5.54
CA GLU A 15 17.46 -8.89 4.33
C GLU A 15 17.08 -10.34 4.67
N LEU A 16 15.88 -10.76 4.27
CA LEU A 16 15.46 -12.15 4.46
C LEU A 16 16.36 -13.10 3.66
N PRO A 17 16.62 -14.32 4.17
CA PRO A 17 17.27 -15.38 3.38
C PRO A 17 16.48 -15.69 2.11
N VAL A 18 17.03 -16.62 1.31
CA VAL A 18 16.37 -17.09 0.10
C VAL A 18 14.93 -17.51 0.41
N LEU A 19 13.99 -16.90 -0.29
CA LEU A 19 12.57 -17.16 -0.10
C LEU A 19 12.22 -18.54 -0.68
N LEU A 20 11.51 -19.33 0.10
CA LEU A 20 10.94 -20.61 -0.31
C LEU A 20 9.62 -20.42 -1.05
N ARG A 21 8.85 -19.44 -0.62
CA ARG A 21 7.56 -19.03 -1.21
C ARG A 21 7.36 -17.55 -1.03
N TRP A 22 6.71 -16.92 -1.96
CA TRP A 22 6.23 -15.55 -1.84
C TRP A 22 5.01 -15.33 -2.73
N GLU A 23 4.17 -14.39 -2.31
CA GLU A 23 3.00 -13.93 -3.04
C GLU A 23 2.87 -12.42 -2.86
N LEU A 24 2.59 -11.71 -3.93
CA LEU A 24 2.30 -10.28 -3.92
C LEU A 24 1.00 -10.07 -4.68
N ASP A 25 0.00 -9.53 -4.00
CA ASP A 25 -1.28 -9.17 -4.60
C ASP A 25 -1.38 -7.65 -4.73
N HIS A 26 -1.68 -7.19 -5.94
CA HIS A 26 -1.95 -5.79 -6.20
C HIS A 26 -3.44 -5.60 -6.50
N THR A 27 -4.07 -4.73 -5.74
CA THR A 27 -5.49 -4.43 -5.85
C THR A 27 -5.72 -3.13 -6.62
N GLY A 28 -6.81 -3.05 -7.39
CA GLY A 28 -7.07 -1.88 -8.23
C GLY A 28 -8.03 -0.88 -7.60
N ALA A 29 -9.12 -1.33 -7.00
CA ALA A 29 -10.22 -0.45 -6.56
C ALA A 29 -10.10 -0.02 -5.08
N VAL A 30 -9.52 -0.89 -4.25
CA VAL A 30 -9.23 -0.59 -2.84
C VAL A 30 -7.73 -0.80 -2.65
N PRO A 31 -7.00 0.13 -2.07
CA PRO A 31 -5.55 0.02 -1.92
C PRO A 31 -5.20 -0.97 -0.80
N CYS A 32 -5.43 -2.25 -1.05
CA CYS A 32 -5.22 -3.34 -0.10
C CYS A 32 -4.18 -4.33 -0.65
N ASP A 33 -3.11 -3.81 -1.25
CA ASP A 33 -1.98 -4.63 -1.70
C ASP A 33 -1.43 -5.43 -0.54
N SER A 34 -1.08 -6.70 -0.79
CA SER A 34 -0.59 -7.60 0.25
C SER A 34 0.66 -8.36 -0.17
N MET A 35 1.39 -8.82 0.82
CA MET A 35 2.59 -9.63 0.69
C MET A 35 2.55 -10.77 1.70
N THR A 36 2.81 -11.98 1.21
CA THR A 36 3.15 -13.13 2.04
C THR A 36 4.48 -13.70 1.58
N ALA A 37 5.37 -13.99 2.51
CA ALA A 37 6.67 -14.58 2.21
C ALA A 37 7.09 -15.59 3.26
N ALA A 38 7.69 -16.70 2.83
CA ALA A 38 8.21 -17.73 3.70
C ALA A 38 9.67 -18.04 3.37
N CYS A 39 10.49 -18.19 4.41
CA CYS A 39 11.89 -18.59 4.31
C CYS A 39 12.31 -19.46 5.51
N LEU A 40 13.53 -19.98 5.49
CA LEU A 40 14.10 -20.64 6.65
C LEU A 40 14.42 -19.60 7.73
N TYR A 41 14.13 -19.95 8.97
CA TYR A 41 14.47 -19.11 10.10
C TYR A 41 15.99 -19.05 10.30
N ASP A 42 16.48 -17.85 10.46
CA ASP A 42 17.88 -17.53 10.77
C ASP A 42 17.99 -16.96 12.19
N ALA A 43 19.11 -17.22 12.87
CA ALA A 43 19.32 -16.75 14.24
C ALA A 43 19.26 -15.21 14.36
N GLY A 44 19.66 -14.47 13.33
CA GLY A 44 19.54 -13.01 13.29
C GLY A 44 18.11 -12.49 13.33
N MET A 45 17.14 -13.31 12.94
CA MET A 45 15.72 -12.93 12.94
C MET A 45 15.13 -12.79 14.35
N ALA A 46 15.70 -13.46 15.36
CA ALA A 46 15.19 -13.41 16.73
C ALA A 46 15.08 -11.98 17.29
N GLU A 47 16.03 -11.12 16.92
CA GLU A 47 16.05 -9.73 17.37
C GLU A 47 15.34 -8.77 16.42
N VAL A 48 15.19 -9.14 15.16
CA VAL A 48 14.63 -8.29 14.10
C VAL A 48 13.12 -8.43 14.02
N LEU A 49 12.60 -9.65 13.95
CA LEU A 49 11.16 -9.91 13.71
C LEU A 49 10.25 -9.19 14.71
N PRO A 50 10.51 -9.21 16.04
CA PRO A 50 9.64 -8.52 17.00
C PRO A 50 9.64 -7.00 16.87
N LYS A 51 10.61 -6.44 16.14
CA LYS A 51 10.80 -4.99 15.96
C LYS A 51 10.55 -4.54 14.52
N ALA A 52 10.36 -5.47 13.60
CA ALA A 52 10.12 -5.17 12.21
C ALA A 52 8.73 -4.54 12.06
N THR A 53 8.69 -3.39 11.39
CA THR A 53 7.44 -2.63 11.19
C THR A 53 7.13 -2.42 9.71
N ARG A 54 8.15 -2.45 8.88
CA ARG A 54 8.01 -2.21 7.43
C ARG A 54 8.78 -3.25 6.63
N PHE A 55 8.35 -3.43 5.40
CA PHE A 55 9.07 -4.26 4.44
C PHE A 55 9.20 -3.54 3.10
N THR A 56 10.18 -3.98 2.32
CA THR A 56 10.30 -3.63 0.90
C THR A 56 10.63 -4.90 0.12
N ALA A 57 9.76 -5.28 -0.81
CA ALA A 57 9.96 -6.40 -1.72
C ALA A 57 10.56 -5.91 -3.02
N PHE A 58 11.64 -6.58 -3.49
CA PHE A 58 12.35 -6.23 -4.71
C PHE A 58 12.37 -7.44 -5.65
N GLN A 59 12.26 -7.16 -6.93
CA GLN A 59 12.56 -8.13 -7.97
C GLN A 59 13.50 -7.50 -8.99
N ASP A 60 14.67 -8.11 -9.17
CA ASP A 60 15.69 -7.66 -10.12
C ASP A 60 16.05 -6.16 -9.95
N GLY A 61 16.19 -5.73 -8.70
CA GLY A 61 16.53 -4.36 -8.32
C GLY A 61 15.39 -3.34 -8.40
N ARG A 62 14.17 -3.78 -8.76
CA ARG A 62 12.99 -2.91 -8.79
C ARG A 62 12.11 -3.17 -7.58
N ILE A 63 11.59 -2.11 -6.97
CA ILE A 63 10.59 -2.23 -5.91
C ILE A 63 9.31 -2.76 -6.52
N MET A 64 8.81 -3.85 -5.93
CA MET A 64 7.55 -4.47 -6.30
C MET A 64 6.43 -4.08 -5.34
N LEU A 65 6.76 -3.96 -4.05
CA LEU A 65 5.85 -3.50 -3.03
C LEU A 65 6.63 -3.00 -1.82
N ARG A 66 6.21 -1.86 -1.27
CA ARG A 66 6.64 -1.37 0.05
C ARG A 66 5.42 -1.24 0.94
N GLY A 67 5.55 -1.68 2.20
CA GLY A 67 4.42 -1.68 3.10
C GLY A 67 4.79 -1.87 4.56
N VAL A 68 3.79 -2.21 5.33
CA VAL A 68 3.85 -2.50 6.78
C VAL A 68 3.73 -3.99 7.02
N ILE A 69 4.35 -4.47 8.09
CA ILE A 69 4.25 -5.85 8.53
C ILE A 69 3.04 -5.96 9.45
N ASP A 70 2.15 -6.90 9.13
CA ASP A 70 0.98 -7.19 9.96
C ASP A 70 1.26 -8.31 10.96
N ALA A 71 1.92 -9.38 10.51
CA ALA A 71 2.19 -10.54 11.34
C ALA A 71 3.44 -11.29 10.87
N TYR A 72 3.99 -12.09 11.76
CA TYR A 72 4.91 -13.17 11.42
C TYR A 72 4.61 -14.41 12.26
N GLU A 73 4.86 -15.59 11.69
CA GLU A 73 4.74 -16.87 12.36
C GLU A 73 6.05 -17.66 12.22
N VAL A 74 6.49 -18.27 13.31
CA VAL A 74 7.64 -19.20 13.30
C VAL A 74 7.12 -20.60 13.59
N SER A 75 7.33 -21.51 12.65
CA SER A 75 6.85 -22.89 12.74
C SER A 75 7.98 -23.89 12.57
N LEU A 76 7.88 -25.02 13.27
CA LEU A 76 8.81 -26.15 13.10
C LEU A 76 8.24 -27.15 12.10
N SER A 77 8.96 -27.38 11.03
CA SER A 77 8.62 -28.35 9.99
C SER A 77 9.68 -29.46 9.87
N ARG A 78 9.45 -30.43 9.00
CA ARG A 78 10.47 -31.44 8.65
C ARG A 78 11.70 -30.85 7.96
N GLN A 79 11.58 -29.66 7.40
CA GLN A 79 12.65 -28.93 6.71
C GLN A 79 13.43 -28.02 7.67
N GLY A 80 13.02 -27.92 8.94
CA GLY A 80 13.59 -27.05 9.95
C GLY A 80 12.61 -25.98 10.44
N LEU A 81 13.13 -24.96 11.09
CA LEU A 81 12.34 -23.78 11.48
C LEU A 81 12.06 -22.92 10.24
N LEU A 82 10.79 -22.62 10.04
CA LEU A 82 10.29 -21.75 8.98
C LEU A 82 9.76 -20.47 9.61
N VAL A 83 9.92 -19.36 8.91
CA VAL A 83 9.20 -18.13 9.19
C VAL A 83 8.31 -17.77 8.01
N GLU A 84 7.09 -17.39 8.31
CA GLU A 84 6.16 -16.78 7.37
C GLU A 84 5.88 -15.35 7.83
N ILE A 85 5.89 -14.40 6.90
CA ILE A 85 5.70 -12.98 7.18
C ILE A 85 4.57 -12.51 6.28
N GLU A 86 3.64 -11.80 6.90
CA GLU A 86 2.50 -11.18 6.22
C GLU A 86 2.57 -9.67 6.37
N GLY A 87 2.20 -8.95 5.31
CA GLY A 87 2.17 -7.50 5.33
C GLY A 87 1.28 -6.95 4.24
N ARG A 88 0.96 -5.66 4.39
CA ARG A 88 0.15 -4.91 3.42
C ARG A 88 0.87 -3.66 2.97
N GLY A 89 0.45 -3.13 1.82
CA GLY A 89 0.94 -1.86 1.29
C GLY A 89 0.74 -0.70 2.26
N MET A 90 1.41 0.43 2.00
CA MET A 90 1.37 1.61 2.89
C MET A 90 -0.03 2.16 3.15
N ALA A 91 -0.99 1.86 2.27
CA ALA A 91 -2.39 2.21 2.45
C ALA A 91 -3.03 1.62 3.71
N ALA A 92 -2.51 0.50 4.24
CA ALA A 92 -2.97 -0.11 5.49
C ALA A 92 -3.00 0.90 6.65
N LEU A 93 -2.00 1.80 6.71
CA LEU A 93 -1.94 2.85 7.72
C LEU A 93 -3.14 3.80 7.69
N LEU A 94 -3.71 4.05 6.51
CA LEU A 94 -4.89 4.90 6.37
C LEU A 94 -6.20 4.11 6.50
N LEU A 95 -6.18 2.82 6.19
CA LEU A 95 -7.36 1.96 6.26
C LEU A 95 -7.69 1.58 7.71
N ASP A 96 -6.68 1.28 8.51
CA ASP A 96 -6.83 0.75 9.86
C ASP A 96 -6.95 1.84 10.94
N ASN A 97 -6.63 3.08 10.61
CA ASN A 97 -6.71 4.19 11.56
C ASN A 97 -7.96 5.02 11.34
N GLU A 98 -8.70 5.21 12.41
CA GLU A 98 -9.91 6.02 12.41
C GLU A 98 -9.60 7.51 12.46
N SER A 99 -10.43 8.30 11.79
CA SER A 99 -10.45 9.76 11.86
C SER A 99 -11.36 10.25 12.98
N GLU A 100 -10.97 11.32 13.60
CA GLU A 100 -11.90 12.11 14.41
C GLU A 100 -13.00 12.72 13.52
N ALA A 101 -14.12 13.07 14.14
CA ALA A 101 -15.15 13.83 13.45
C ALA A 101 -14.65 15.24 13.15
N LEU A 102 -14.57 15.59 11.88
CA LEU A 102 -14.09 16.91 11.42
C LEU A 102 -15.07 17.52 10.43
N SER A 103 -15.20 18.84 10.47
CA SER A 103 -15.99 19.61 9.51
C SER A 103 -15.13 20.70 8.90
N TYR A 104 -15.06 20.72 7.57
CA TYR A 104 -14.35 21.70 6.78
C TYR A 104 -15.36 22.62 6.10
N GLU A 105 -15.39 23.90 6.51
CA GLU A 105 -16.22 24.90 5.82
C GLU A 105 -15.69 25.18 4.42
N SER A 106 -14.36 25.29 4.30
CA SER A 106 -13.62 25.34 3.04
C SER A 106 -12.22 24.83 3.30
N ALA A 107 -11.77 23.84 2.53
CA ALA A 107 -10.43 23.29 2.65
C ALA A 107 -9.80 23.03 1.28
N PRO A 108 -8.51 23.36 1.09
CA PRO A 108 -7.71 22.84 0.01
C PRO A 108 -7.34 21.37 0.29
N LEU A 109 -6.97 20.61 -0.74
CA LEU A 109 -6.49 19.24 -0.59
C LEU A 109 -5.29 19.13 0.35
N SER A 110 -4.40 20.15 0.36
CA SER A 110 -3.23 20.18 1.24
C SER A 110 -3.61 20.06 2.72
N GLU A 111 -4.69 20.70 3.15
CA GLU A 111 -5.19 20.59 4.53
C GLU A 111 -5.73 19.20 4.84
N ILE A 112 -6.42 18.56 3.88
CA ILE A 112 -6.88 17.19 4.02
C ILE A 112 -5.69 16.22 4.14
N LEU A 113 -4.64 16.42 3.32
CA LEU A 113 -3.43 15.61 3.37
C LEU A 113 -2.66 15.81 4.69
N GLU A 114 -2.59 17.04 5.18
CA GLU A 114 -1.95 17.35 6.45
C GLU A 114 -2.65 16.67 7.64
N ASN A 115 -3.99 16.66 7.64
CA ASN A 115 -4.77 16.10 8.74
C ASN A 115 -4.88 14.55 8.68
N HIS A 116 -4.98 13.98 7.48
CA HIS A 116 -5.33 12.57 7.31
C HIS A 116 -4.20 11.67 6.80
N VAL A 117 -3.11 12.24 6.25
CA VAL A 117 -2.03 11.46 5.62
C VAL A 117 -0.68 11.72 6.29
N ALA A 118 -0.32 12.97 6.50
CA ALA A 118 0.99 13.37 7.04
C ALA A 118 1.32 12.74 8.40
N PRO A 119 0.36 12.54 9.34
CA PRO A 119 0.65 11.91 10.64
C PRO A 119 1.20 10.48 10.54
N TYR A 120 0.95 9.80 9.42
CA TYR A 120 1.38 8.41 9.18
C TYR A 120 2.72 8.30 8.45
N GLY A 121 3.36 9.44 8.15
CA GLY A 121 4.65 9.47 7.45
C GLY A 121 4.58 8.92 6.03
N ILE A 122 3.44 9.06 5.37
CA ILE A 122 3.23 8.65 3.98
C ILE A 122 3.66 9.81 3.08
N GLU A 123 4.55 9.51 2.14
CA GLU A 123 5.01 10.48 1.13
C GLU A 123 3.90 10.69 0.08
N VAL A 124 3.65 11.94 -0.28
CA VAL A 124 2.76 12.30 -1.38
C VAL A 124 3.63 12.62 -2.60
N GLU A 125 3.64 11.72 -3.58
CA GLU A 125 4.46 11.87 -4.79
C GLU A 125 3.91 12.91 -5.75
N ARG A 126 2.58 12.88 -5.97
CA ARG A 126 1.88 13.80 -6.85
C ARG A 126 0.51 14.13 -6.30
N GLN A 127 0.10 15.37 -6.47
CA GLN A 127 -1.23 15.82 -6.11
C GLN A 127 -1.76 16.83 -7.11
N ARG A 128 -3.07 16.79 -7.33
CA ARG A 128 -3.79 17.81 -8.09
C ARG A 128 -4.25 18.92 -7.15
N ASP A 129 -4.20 20.15 -7.62
CA ASP A 129 -4.74 21.28 -6.85
C ASP A 129 -6.27 21.25 -6.91
N ILE A 130 -6.93 20.90 -5.81
CA ILE A 130 -8.37 20.88 -5.63
C ILE A 130 -8.73 21.47 -4.28
N SER A 131 -9.89 22.10 -4.22
CA SER A 131 -10.47 22.63 -2.99
C SER A 131 -11.96 22.31 -2.91
N GLY A 132 -12.49 22.22 -1.71
CA GLY A 132 -13.90 21.93 -1.49
C GLY A 132 -14.47 22.70 -0.32
N SER A 133 -15.78 22.83 -0.28
CA SER A 133 -16.51 23.47 0.81
C SER A 133 -17.63 22.56 1.33
N GLY A 134 -17.88 22.66 2.66
CA GLY A 134 -18.91 21.87 3.31
C GLY A 134 -18.60 20.38 3.28
N TYR A 135 -17.37 19.98 3.59
CA TYR A 135 -16.96 18.60 3.71
C TYR A 135 -16.93 18.17 5.18
N ALA A 136 -17.58 17.08 5.50
CA ALA A 136 -17.62 16.51 6.85
C ALA A 136 -17.12 15.07 6.85
N VAL A 137 -16.24 14.77 7.80
CA VAL A 137 -15.76 13.42 8.09
C VAL A 137 -16.51 12.92 9.32
N ALA A 138 -17.21 11.80 9.21
CA ALA A 138 -17.93 11.21 10.32
C ALA A 138 -16.96 10.49 11.27
N SER A 139 -17.29 10.49 12.57
CA SER A 139 -16.55 9.67 13.56
C SER A 139 -16.56 8.20 13.16
N GLY A 140 -15.43 7.51 13.35
CA GLY A 140 -15.28 6.10 12.97
C GLY A 140 -15.04 5.87 11.47
N SER A 141 -14.89 6.93 10.67
CA SER A 141 -14.40 6.80 9.30
C SER A 141 -12.91 6.53 9.32
N SER A 142 -12.41 5.65 8.43
CA SER A 142 -10.96 5.51 8.28
C SER A 142 -10.35 6.76 7.65
N GLN A 143 -9.06 7.00 7.90
CA GLN A 143 -8.31 8.10 7.29
C GLN A 143 -8.35 8.01 5.75
N TRP A 144 -8.28 6.78 5.21
CA TRP A 144 -8.46 6.55 3.79
C TRP A 144 -9.81 7.05 3.28
N LYS A 145 -10.89 6.73 4.00
CA LYS A 145 -12.23 7.12 3.60
C LYS A 145 -12.44 8.64 3.65
N ALA A 146 -11.78 9.32 4.60
CA ALA A 146 -11.77 10.77 4.67
C ALA A 146 -11.09 11.40 3.43
N LEU A 147 -9.90 10.90 3.06
CA LEU A 147 -9.19 11.35 1.86
C LEU A 147 -9.96 11.03 0.58
N GLN A 148 -10.35 9.77 0.39
CA GLN A 148 -11.05 9.29 -0.80
C GLN A 148 -12.38 10.03 -1.00
N GLY A 149 -13.15 10.22 0.06
CA GLY A 149 -14.41 10.95 -0.02
C GLY A 149 -14.24 12.41 -0.48
N PHE A 150 -13.18 13.07 -0.03
CA PHE A 150 -12.85 14.43 -0.46
C PHE A 150 -12.46 14.47 -1.94
N THR A 151 -11.51 13.63 -2.35
CA THR A 151 -11.01 13.60 -3.74
C THR A 151 -12.09 13.16 -4.73
N HIS A 152 -12.92 12.21 -4.35
CA HIS A 152 -14.04 11.76 -5.17
C HIS A 152 -15.08 12.87 -5.35
N ARG A 153 -15.45 13.55 -4.24
CA ARG A 153 -16.48 14.60 -4.27
C ARG A 153 -16.07 15.85 -5.03
N PHE A 154 -14.83 16.31 -4.82
CA PHE A 154 -14.38 17.61 -5.35
C PHE A 154 -13.43 17.49 -6.54
N GLY A 155 -12.78 16.34 -6.70
CA GLY A 155 -11.85 16.06 -7.80
C GLY A 155 -12.41 15.13 -8.87
N GLY A 156 -13.40 14.30 -8.52
CA GLY A 156 -13.97 13.31 -9.44
C GLY A 156 -13.05 12.11 -9.70
N PHE A 157 -12.11 11.82 -8.78
CA PHE A 157 -11.18 10.70 -8.88
C PHE A 157 -10.89 10.09 -7.52
N ASP A 158 -10.36 8.87 -7.51
CA ASP A 158 -9.86 8.20 -6.33
C ASP A 158 -8.33 8.26 -6.27
N PRO A 159 -7.72 8.48 -5.08
CA PRO A 159 -6.28 8.41 -4.89
C PRO A 159 -5.79 6.96 -4.95
N TYR A 160 -4.50 6.76 -5.19
CA TYR A 160 -3.89 5.43 -5.23
C TYR A 160 -2.46 5.46 -4.70
N PHE A 161 -1.90 4.28 -4.45
CA PHE A 161 -0.52 4.13 -4.01
C PHE A 161 0.35 3.58 -5.13
N THR A 162 1.60 4.04 -5.18
CA THR A 162 2.64 3.46 -6.03
C THR A 162 3.22 2.20 -5.36
N ARG A 163 3.98 1.42 -6.11
CA ARG A 163 4.70 0.25 -5.56
C ARG A 163 5.74 0.64 -4.52
N GLU A 164 6.27 1.84 -4.61
CA GLU A 164 7.21 2.45 -3.68
C GLU A 164 6.53 2.88 -2.36
N GLY A 165 5.21 2.78 -2.29
CA GLY A 165 4.41 3.13 -1.12
C GLY A 165 4.13 4.62 -0.98
N ALA A 166 4.33 5.39 -2.04
CA ALA A 166 3.95 6.80 -2.08
C ALA A 166 2.50 6.96 -2.52
N LEU A 167 1.83 7.97 -1.96
CA LEU A 167 0.46 8.33 -2.30
C LEU A 167 0.42 9.24 -3.54
N VAL A 168 -0.47 8.93 -4.48
CA VAL A 168 -0.77 9.77 -5.64
C VAL A 168 -2.22 10.24 -5.56
N VAL A 169 -2.40 11.57 -5.58
CA VAL A 169 -3.71 12.22 -5.44
C VAL A 169 -4.03 13.00 -6.72
N GLU A 170 -4.08 12.29 -7.80
CA GLU A 170 -4.48 12.76 -9.12
C GLU A 170 -5.17 11.62 -9.90
N PRO A 171 -5.94 11.92 -10.94
CA PRO A 171 -6.56 10.89 -11.77
C PRO A 171 -5.53 9.93 -12.36
N LEU A 172 -5.81 8.63 -12.31
CA LEU A 172 -4.99 7.59 -12.94
C LEU A 172 -4.87 7.77 -14.47
N TRP A 173 -5.79 8.52 -15.06
CA TRP A 173 -5.96 8.73 -16.49
C TRP A 173 -5.23 9.98 -16.97
N GLY A 174 -4.09 9.80 -17.57
CA GLY A 174 -3.31 10.89 -18.16
C GLY A 174 -2.24 10.42 -19.14
N SER A 175 -2.01 9.11 -19.23
CA SER A 175 -0.91 8.58 -20.04
C SER A 175 -1.15 8.61 -21.55
N GLY A 176 -2.35 8.97 -22.01
CA GLY A 176 -2.70 8.98 -23.44
C GLY A 176 -2.54 7.64 -24.16
N LYS A 177 -2.31 6.55 -23.42
CA LYS A 177 -2.19 5.22 -23.99
C LYS A 177 -3.57 4.62 -24.19
N THR A 178 -3.95 4.49 -25.45
CA THR A 178 -5.15 3.74 -25.85
C THR A 178 -4.74 2.31 -26.21
N LEU A 179 -5.30 1.33 -25.53
CA LEU A 179 -5.18 -0.07 -25.93
C LEU A 179 -6.33 -0.37 -26.90
N CYS A 180 -5.99 -0.58 -28.16
CA CYS A 180 -6.95 -1.04 -29.15
C CYS A 180 -6.98 -2.57 -29.16
N ILE A 181 -8.16 -3.15 -28.87
CA ILE A 181 -8.41 -4.58 -28.99
C ILE A 181 -9.25 -4.78 -30.25
N ASN A 182 -8.73 -5.50 -31.21
CA ASN A 182 -9.36 -5.83 -32.47
C ASN A 182 -9.26 -7.32 -32.77
N ASP A 183 -9.74 -7.76 -33.91
CA ASP A 183 -9.76 -9.17 -34.32
C ASP A 183 -8.35 -9.78 -34.46
N ASP A 184 -7.33 -8.93 -34.68
CA ASP A 184 -5.92 -9.35 -34.79
C ASP A 184 -5.22 -9.39 -33.43
N SER A 185 -5.86 -9.00 -32.33
CA SER A 185 -5.28 -8.99 -31.00
C SER A 185 -5.11 -10.42 -30.47
N PRO A 186 -3.95 -10.81 -29.91
CA PRO A 186 -3.70 -12.18 -29.45
C PRO A 186 -4.43 -12.46 -28.12
N LEU A 187 -5.74 -12.47 -28.15
CA LEU A 187 -6.61 -12.69 -27.00
C LEU A 187 -7.26 -14.08 -27.10
N LEU A 188 -7.18 -14.86 -26.03
CA LEU A 188 -7.91 -16.13 -25.92
C LEU A 188 -9.36 -15.92 -25.51
N SER A 189 -9.63 -14.91 -24.71
CA SER A 189 -10.99 -14.51 -24.35
C SER A 189 -11.05 -13.09 -23.85
N LEU A 190 -12.18 -12.39 -24.09
CA LEU A 190 -12.50 -11.08 -23.53
C LEU A 190 -13.87 -11.18 -22.89
N ARG A 191 -14.00 -10.76 -21.61
CA ARG A 191 -15.28 -10.61 -20.92
C ARG A 191 -15.44 -9.19 -20.45
N LYS A 192 -16.53 -8.56 -20.81
CA LYS A 192 -17.01 -7.28 -20.24
C LYS A 192 -18.13 -7.60 -19.26
N ARG A 193 -18.10 -7.05 -18.05
CA ARG A 193 -19.16 -7.11 -17.06
C ARG A 193 -19.55 -5.67 -16.71
N GLU A 194 -20.80 -5.35 -16.79
CA GLU A 194 -21.38 -4.06 -16.37
C GLU A 194 -22.09 -4.23 -15.04
#